data_4dd1863064828f0e613f14bad1a58fbc
#
_entry.id   4dd1863064828f0e613f14bad1a58fbc
#
_cell.length_a   1.000
_cell.length_b   1.000
_cell.length_c   1.000
_cell.angle_alpha   90.00
_cell.angle_beta   90.00
_cell.angle_gamma   90.00
#
_symmetry.space_group_name_H-M   'P 1'
#
loop_
_entity.id
_entity.type
_entity.pdbx_description
1 polymer ?
#
loop_
_entity_poly.entity_id
_entity_poly.type
_entity_poly.pdbx_seq_one_letter_code
_entity_poly.pdbx_strand_id
1 'polypeptide(L)'
;DGLVADVNIPRGTVVLAATPIGNTGDASARLIALMEGADIVAAEDTRRLYALANRLGIRVPGRVVAYHDHNERDKADGLLDQVEQGATVLVVSDAGMPTINDPGLAIVRRAIERGLPVTCAPGPSAVLDALCLSGLPTDRFCYEGFLPRKHSERVQHLRALKSERRTIVFYETLHRIDESMADLLDVLGPNRKMALCRELTKDYEQIRRGTIAEIRQSVVDDPPRGEMVLVIAGASEEEADAAAPATLSIEDLAVLSVDRAQEDNLRIKDAISQVVAEHPLSDGSLANRKQVYNAVLAMKD
;
A
#
# COMPACT_ATOMS: atom_id res chain seq x y z
N ASP A 1 23.15 -24.37 -19.82
CA ASP A 1 24.05 -23.38 -20.35
C ASP A 1 23.28 -22.39 -21.23
N GLY A 2 23.17 -21.15 -20.84
CA GLY A 2 22.64 -20.09 -21.69
C GLY A 2 21.21 -19.63 -21.42
N LEU A 3 20.59 -20.01 -20.32
CA LEU A 3 19.27 -19.50 -19.94
C LEU A 3 19.32 -18.25 -19.05
N VAL A 4 20.48 -17.84 -18.56
CA VAL A 4 20.68 -16.52 -18.02
C VAL A 4 21.19 -15.69 -19.17
N ALA A 5 20.26 -15.08 -19.93
CA ALA A 5 20.61 -14.11 -20.93
C ALA A 5 21.57 -13.08 -20.29
N ASP A 6 22.55 -12.61 -21.05
CA ASP A 6 23.39 -11.49 -20.67
C ASP A 6 22.48 -10.33 -20.27
N VAL A 7 22.22 -10.17 -18.97
CA VAL A 7 21.40 -9.08 -18.47
C VAL A 7 22.22 -7.81 -18.58
N ASN A 8 21.77 -6.93 -19.44
CA ASN A 8 22.41 -5.65 -19.65
C ASN A 8 22.10 -4.71 -18.49
N ILE A 9 23.14 -4.15 -17.87
CA ILE A 9 23.00 -3.16 -16.81
C ILE A 9 22.94 -1.78 -17.46
N PRO A 10 21.79 -1.06 -17.44
CA PRO A 10 21.70 0.24 -18.08
C PRO A 10 22.56 1.28 -17.33
N ARG A 11 23.37 2.04 -18.08
CA ARG A 11 24.23 3.08 -17.51
C ARG A 11 23.47 4.40 -17.45
N GLY A 12 23.81 5.23 -16.45
CA GLY A 12 23.20 6.55 -16.30
C GLY A 12 21.68 6.49 -16.10
N THR A 13 21.22 5.52 -15.34
CA THR A 13 19.78 5.19 -15.24
C THR A 13 19.40 4.87 -13.79
N VAL A 14 18.21 5.31 -13.40
CA VAL A 14 17.54 4.82 -12.20
C VAL A 14 16.81 3.54 -12.57
N VAL A 15 17.11 2.44 -11.89
CA VAL A 15 16.45 1.16 -12.12
C VAL A 15 15.69 0.78 -10.86
N LEU A 16 14.37 0.72 -10.95
CA LEU A 16 13.55 0.11 -9.92
C LEU A 16 13.56 -1.40 -10.12
N ALA A 17 13.64 -2.18 -9.07
CA ALA A 17 13.54 -3.64 -9.20
C ALA A 17 12.70 -4.23 -8.09
N ALA A 18 11.84 -5.17 -8.47
CA ALA A 18 11.07 -5.94 -7.52
C ALA A 18 11.94 -6.95 -6.79
N THR A 19 11.72 -7.11 -5.50
CA THR A 19 12.36 -8.13 -4.67
C THR A 19 11.37 -9.25 -4.32
N PRO A 20 11.84 -10.44 -3.94
CA PRO A 20 10.94 -11.49 -3.45
C PRO A 20 10.07 -11.03 -2.29
N ILE A 21 8.85 -11.54 -2.22
CA ILE A 21 7.92 -11.26 -1.12
C ILE A 21 7.92 -12.34 -0.04
N GLY A 22 8.76 -13.35 -0.19
CA GLY A 22 8.90 -14.44 0.78
C GLY A 22 9.59 -15.68 0.27
N ASN A 23 9.74 -15.82 -1.05
CA ASN A 23 10.40 -16.96 -1.67
C ASN A 23 11.54 -16.47 -2.56
N THR A 24 12.78 -16.81 -2.21
CA THR A 24 13.96 -16.40 -2.98
C THR A 24 13.97 -16.96 -4.42
N GLY A 25 13.24 -18.03 -4.67
CA GLY A 25 13.05 -18.57 -6.02
C GLY A 25 12.31 -17.61 -6.97
N ASP A 26 11.67 -16.60 -6.43
CA ASP A 26 10.96 -15.57 -7.20
C ASP A 26 11.85 -14.36 -7.54
N ALA A 27 13.11 -14.36 -7.12
CA ALA A 27 14.07 -13.34 -7.53
C ALA A 27 14.34 -13.48 -9.03
N SER A 28 14.12 -12.41 -9.78
CA SER A 28 14.38 -12.42 -11.21
C SER A 28 15.88 -12.43 -11.50
N ALA A 29 16.24 -12.97 -12.66
CA ALA A 29 17.63 -12.91 -13.14
C ALA A 29 18.10 -11.45 -13.27
N ARG A 30 17.22 -10.54 -13.65
CA ARG A 30 17.53 -9.11 -13.75
C ARG A 30 17.79 -8.48 -12.39
N LEU A 31 17.00 -8.81 -11.36
CA LEU A 31 17.25 -8.34 -10.00
C LEU A 31 18.65 -8.76 -9.53
N ILE A 32 19.00 -10.03 -9.70
CA ILE A 32 20.29 -10.57 -9.29
C ILE A 32 21.43 -9.85 -10.01
N ALA A 33 21.34 -9.71 -11.33
CA ALA A 33 22.36 -9.01 -12.13
C ALA A 33 22.49 -7.53 -11.71
N LEU A 34 21.39 -6.86 -11.42
CA LEU A 34 21.38 -5.48 -10.96
C LEU A 34 22.00 -5.33 -9.57
N MET A 35 21.71 -6.25 -8.64
CA MET A 35 22.34 -6.24 -7.31
C MET A 35 23.85 -6.43 -7.39
N GLU A 36 24.32 -7.25 -8.32
CA GLU A 36 25.75 -7.49 -8.54
C GLU A 36 26.44 -6.40 -9.36
N GLY A 37 25.71 -5.69 -10.22
CA GLY A 37 26.29 -4.77 -11.19
C GLY A 37 25.99 -3.29 -11.00
N ALA A 38 25.04 -2.91 -10.17
CA ALA A 38 24.73 -1.49 -9.93
C ALA A 38 25.86 -0.78 -9.19
N ASP A 39 26.09 0.47 -9.52
CA ASP A 39 27.08 1.32 -8.83
C ASP A 39 26.61 1.72 -7.44
N ILE A 40 25.32 1.98 -7.30
CA ILE A 40 24.68 2.34 -6.04
C ILE A 40 23.39 1.53 -5.90
N VAL A 41 23.16 0.98 -4.72
CA VAL A 41 21.90 0.32 -4.35
C VAL A 41 21.23 1.12 -3.24
N ALA A 42 20.09 1.71 -3.56
CA ALA A 42 19.25 2.42 -2.60
C ALA A 42 18.19 1.45 -2.07
N ALA A 43 18.34 1.03 -0.83
CA ALA A 43 17.49 0.03 -0.19
C ALA A 43 16.69 0.65 0.96
N GLU A 44 15.45 0.23 1.12
CA GLU A 44 14.58 0.68 2.22
C GLU A 44 15.22 0.32 3.58
N ASP A 45 15.49 -0.95 3.81
CA ASP A 45 16.29 -1.43 4.96
C ASP A 45 17.53 -2.16 4.43
N THR A 46 18.69 -1.58 4.67
CA THR A 46 19.96 -2.13 4.18
C THR A 46 20.26 -3.51 4.75
N ARG A 47 19.82 -3.79 5.97
CA ARG A 47 20.00 -5.11 6.61
C ARG A 47 19.21 -6.18 5.87
N ARG A 48 18.00 -5.88 5.42
CA ARG A 48 17.17 -6.79 4.63
C ARG A 48 17.76 -7.03 3.25
N LEU A 49 18.35 -6.00 2.64
CA LEU A 49 19.05 -6.15 1.37
C LEU A 49 20.20 -7.15 1.50
N TYR A 50 21.05 -6.98 2.49
CA TYR A 50 22.18 -7.89 2.71
C TYR A 50 21.73 -9.31 3.07
N ALA A 51 20.65 -9.44 3.84
CA ALA A 51 20.05 -10.74 4.12
C ALA A 51 19.56 -11.43 2.85
N LEU A 52 18.92 -10.68 1.95
CA LEU A 52 18.47 -11.19 0.65
C LEU A 52 19.69 -11.63 -0.19
N ALA A 53 20.71 -10.78 -0.31
CA ALA A 53 21.93 -11.11 -1.05
C ALA A 53 22.58 -12.40 -0.52
N ASN A 54 22.64 -12.53 0.79
CA ASN A 54 23.19 -13.73 1.44
C ASN A 54 22.38 -14.99 1.09
N ARG A 55 21.06 -14.90 1.14
CA ARG A 55 20.16 -16.02 0.76
C ARG A 55 20.26 -16.38 -0.71
N LEU A 56 20.51 -15.40 -1.58
CA LEU A 56 20.73 -15.61 -3.00
C LEU A 56 22.16 -16.08 -3.34
N GLY A 57 23.05 -16.07 -2.38
CA GLY A 57 24.46 -16.46 -2.58
C GLY A 57 25.24 -15.46 -3.44
N ILE A 58 24.89 -14.19 -3.41
CA ILE A 58 25.51 -13.14 -4.22
C ILE A 58 26.13 -12.05 -3.34
N ARG A 59 27.02 -11.27 -3.95
CA ARG A 59 27.60 -10.07 -3.36
C ARG A 59 26.97 -8.82 -3.98
N VAL A 60 26.90 -7.75 -3.20
CA VAL A 60 26.49 -6.43 -3.64
C VAL A 60 27.72 -5.52 -3.55
N PRO A 61 28.54 -5.43 -4.61
CA PRO A 61 29.79 -4.68 -4.57
C PRO A 61 29.59 -3.16 -4.63
N GLY A 62 28.44 -2.70 -5.13
CA GLY A 62 28.11 -1.30 -5.18
C GLY A 62 27.91 -0.66 -3.80
N ARG A 63 27.89 0.66 -3.78
CA ARG A 63 27.60 1.40 -2.55
C ARG A 63 26.15 1.24 -2.15
N VAL A 64 25.89 0.72 -0.96
CA VAL A 64 24.55 0.54 -0.43
C VAL A 64 24.19 1.72 0.46
N VAL A 65 23.06 2.37 0.18
CA VAL A 65 22.54 3.50 0.96
C VAL A 65 21.13 3.20 1.44
N ALA A 66 20.79 3.67 2.63
CA ALA A 66 19.43 3.59 3.14
C ALA A 66 18.55 4.62 2.41
N TYR A 67 17.41 4.17 1.91
CA TYR A 67 16.48 4.99 1.15
C TYR A 67 15.05 4.62 1.54
N HIS A 68 14.43 5.43 2.42
CA HIS A 68 13.12 5.17 3.00
C HIS A 68 12.28 6.45 3.05
N ASP A 69 11.03 6.35 3.44
CA ASP A 69 10.08 7.46 3.42
C ASP A 69 10.56 8.72 4.15
N HIS A 70 11.35 8.54 5.22
CA HIS A 70 11.83 9.67 6.02
C HIS A 70 12.99 10.44 5.39
N ASN A 71 13.76 9.85 4.46
CA ASN A 71 14.93 10.48 3.85
C ASN A 71 14.87 10.54 2.32
N GLU A 72 13.82 10.03 1.72
CA GLU A 72 13.69 9.84 0.27
C GLU A 72 13.91 11.16 -0.51
N ARG A 73 13.28 12.23 -0.06
CA ARG A 73 13.38 13.53 -0.75
C ARG A 73 14.78 14.11 -0.66
N ASP A 74 15.41 14.03 0.50
CA ASP A 74 16.74 14.61 0.74
C ASP A 74 17.84 13.89 -0.04
N LYS A 75 17.68 12.57 -0.25
CA LYS A 75 18.68 11.76 -0.93
C LYS A 75 18.51 11.71 -2.45
N ALA A 76 17.33 12.02 -2.97
CA ALA A 76 17.02 11.85 -4.39
C ALA A 76 17.98 12.63 -5.29
N ASP A 77 18.21 13.90 -5.05
CA ASP A 77 19.08 14.73 -5.89
C ASP A 77 20.54 14.26 -5.88
N GLY A 78 21.07 13.86 -4.74
CA GLY A 78 22.43 13.33 -4.65
C GLY A 78 22.60 12.03 -5.45
N LEU A 79 21.64 11.14 -5.40
CA LEU A 79 21.63 9.89 -6.18
C LEU A 79 21.51 10.20 -7.69
N LEU A 80 20.67 11.16 -8.05
CA LEU A 80 20.49 11.57 -9.45
C LEU A 80 21.70 12.29 -10.01
N ASP A 81 22.47 13.00 -9.20
CA ASP A 81 23.76 13.55 -9.61
C ASP A 81 24.72 12.44 -10.08
N GLN A 82 24.71 11.31 -9.39
CA GLN A 82 25.49 10.14 -9.79
C GLN A 82 24.98 9.52 -11.09
N VAL A 83 23.65 9.44 -11.24
CA VAL A 83 23.02 8.97 -12.50
C VAL A 83 23.45 9.85 -13.68
N GLU A 84 23.47 11.15 -13.50
CA GLU A 84 23.89 12.11 -14.52
C GLU A 84 25.35 11.90 -14.94
N GLN A 85 26.18 11.42 -14.03
CA GLN A 85 27.59 11.07 -14.29
C GLN A 85 27.78 9.65 -14.86
N GLY A 86 26.69 8.96 -15.17
CA GLY A 86 26.73 7.65 -15.79
C GLY A 86 26.53 6.46 -14.84
N ALA A 87 26.27 6.70 -13.56
CA ALA A 87 26.04 5.62 -12.60
C ALA A 87 24.70 4.93 -12.80
N THR A 88 24.66 3.65 -12.53
CA THR A 88 23.43 2.88 -12.37
C THR A 88 23.01 2.92 -10.90
N VAL A 89 21.86 3.48 -10.62
CA VAL A 89 21.27 3.50 -9.27
C VAL A 89 20.10 2.52 -9.25
N LEU A 90 20.26 1.44 -8.49
CA LEU A 90 19.22 0.45 -8.26
C LEU A 90 18.41 0.86 -7.03
N VAL A 91 17.10 0.90 -7.15
CA VAL A 91 16.16 1.17 -6.05
C VAL A 91 15.36 -0.07 -5.76
N VAL A 92 15.43 -0.56 -4.54
CA VAL A 92 14.68 -1.74 -4.08
C VAL A 92 13.94 -1.44 -2.79
N SER A 93 12.77 -2.03 -2.64
CA SER A 93 12.02 -2.05 -1.38
C SER A 93 12.38 -3.31 -0.57
N ASP A 94 11.85 -3.41 0.64
CA ASP A 94 12.06 -4.60 1.47
C ASP A 94 11.43 -5.85 0.86
N ALA A 95 10.28 -5.68 0.22
CA ALA A 95 9.57 -6.78 -0.44
C ALA A 95 8.69 -6.25 -1.58
N GLY A 96 8.77 -6.89 -2.73
CA GLY A 96 7.93 -6.60 -3.88
C GLY A 96 8.39 -5.39 -4.69
N MET A 97 7.43 -4.76 -5.36
CA MET A 97 7.67 -3.62 -6.24
C MET A 97 7.91 -2.33 -5.44
N PRO A 98 9.01 -1.61 -5.72
CA PRO A 98 9.18 -0.26 -5.17
C PRO A 98 8.04 0.66 -5.59
N THR A 99 7.83 1.72 -4.85
CA THR A 99 6.78 2.74 -4.99
C THR A 99 5.39 2.33 -4.50
N ILE A 100 5.07 1.05 -4.51
CA ILE A 100 3.76 0.55 -4.07
C ILE A 100 3.81 0.32 -2.56
N ASN A 101 3.34 1.27 -1.77
CA ASN A 101 3.47 1.39 -0.30
C ASN A 101 4.92 1.46 0.20
N ASP A 102 5.87 1.66 -0.69
CA ASP A 102 7.30 1.64 -0.42
C ASP A 102 7.96 2.88 -1.01
N PRO A 103 9.19 3.23 -0.61
CA PRO A 103 9.90 4.35 -1.18
C PRO A 103 10.22 4.13 -2.68
N GLY A 104 10.47 5.21 -3.38
CA GLY A 104 10.83 5.22 -4.79
C GLY A 104 10.12 6.28 -5.62
N LEU A 105 8.96 6.74 -5.17
CA LEU A 105 8.18 7.71 -5.94
C LEU A 105 8.91 9.06 -6.09
N ALA A 106 9.55 9.55 -5.04
CA ALA A 106 10.24 10.84 -5.08
C ALA A 106 11.41 10.83 -6.07
N ILE A 107 12.23 9.80 -6.09
CA ILE A 107 13.36 9.71 -7.04
C ILE A 107 12.87 9.54 -8.47
N VAL A 108 11.80 8.80 -8.70
CA VAL A 108 11.21 8.66 -10.04
C VAL A 108 10.71 10.01 -10.55
N ARG A 109 9.93 10.71 -9.73
CA ARG A 109 9.42 12.05 -10.08
C ARG A 109 10.55 13.02 -10.38
N ARG A 110 11.56 13.04 -9.52
CA ARG A 110 12.70 13.96 -9.69
C ARG A 110 13.55 13.60 -10.91
N ALA A 111 13.75 12.32 -11.18
CA ALA A 111 14.43 11.87 -12.39
C ALA A 111 13.70 12.33 -13.65
N ILE A 112 12.38 12.20 -13.67
CA ILE A 112 11.54 12.67 -14.79
C ILE A 112 11.70 14.19 -14.98
N GLU A 113 11.63 14.96 -13.90
CA GLU A 113 11.83 16.42 -13.94
C GLU A 113 13.20 16.82 -14.50
N ARG A 114 14.23 16.05 -14.17
CA ARG A 114 15.61 16.30 -14.64
C ARG A 114 15.90 15.67 -16.01
N GLY A 115 14.94 15.00 -16.62
CA GLY A 115 15.12 14.33 -17.92
C GLY A 115 16.05 13.14 -17.86
N LEU A 116 16.21 12.49 -16.70
CA LEU A 116 17.07 11.33 -16.52
C LEU A 116 16.30 10.03 -16.77
N PRO A 117 16.94 9.00 -17.35
CA PRO A 117 16.28 7.73 -17.63
C PRO A 117 15.87 6.97 -16.37
N VAL A 118 14.67 6.43 -16.39
CA VAL A 118 14.13 5.52 -15.34
C VAL A 118 13.61 4.28 -16.03
N THR A 119 13.92 3.12 -15.50
CA THR A 119 13.35 1.84 -15.93
C THR A 119 13.03 0.94 -14.74
N CYS A 120 12.37 -0.16 -14.99
CA CYS A 120 11.97 -1.09 -13.95
C CYS A 120 12.24 -2.53 -14.37
N ALA A 121 12.82 -3.30 -13.48
CA ALA A 121 12.88 -4.75 -13.57
C ALA A 121 11.68 -5.33 -12.81
N PRO A 122 10.62 -5.73 -13.52
CA PRO A 122 9.40 -6.21 -12.88
C PRO A 122 9.61 -7.55 -12.17
N GLY A 123 8.75 -7.82 -11.23
CA GLY A 123 8.80 -9.08 -10.50
C GLY A 123 7.68 -9.19 -9.48
N PRO A 124 7.92 -9.83 -8.32
CA PRO A 124 6.88 -10.14 -7.36
C PRO A 124 6.09 -8.92 -6.88
N SER A 125 4.79 -9.14 -6.71
CA SER A 125 3.86 -8.18 -6.13
C SER A 125 2.82 -8.93 -5.31
N ALA A 126 2.75 -8.66 -4.01
CA ALA A 126 1.77 -9.28 -3.13
C ALA A 126 0.33 -8.95 -3.55
N VAL A 127 0.11 -7.73 -4.03
CA VAL A 127 -1.21 -7.29 -4.52
C VAL A 127 -1.67 -8.15 -5.70
N LEU A 128 -0.84 -8.30 -6.71
CA LEU A 128 -1.18 -9.08 -7.91
C LEU A 128 -1.25 -10.57 -7.61
N ASP A 129 -0.36 -11.08 -6.76
CA ASP A 129 -0.38 -12.49 -6.35
C ASP A 129 -1.69 -12.82 -5.62
N ALA A 130 -2.10 -11.99 -4.68
CA ALA A 130 -3.37 -12.15 -3.97
C ALA A 130 -4.57 -12.09 -4.92
N LEU A 131 -4.58 -11.14 -5.85
CA LEU A 131 -5.63 -11.05 -6.88
C LEU A 131 -5.73 -12.34 -7.69
N CYS A 132 -4.60 -12.88 -8.15
CA CYS A 132 -4.58 -14.13 -8.92
C CYS A 132 -5.15 -15.30 -8.13
N LEU A 133 -4.94 -15.33 -6.82
CA LEU A 133 -5.34 -16.45 -5.95
C LEU A 133 -6.75 -16.27 -5.36
N SER A 134 -7.31 -15.08 -5.44
CA SER A 134 -8.57 -14.75 -4.77
C SER A 134 -9.80 -15.44 -5.36
N GLY A 135 -9.77 -15.75 -6.65
CA GLY A 135 -10.95 -16.24 -7.38
C GLY A 135 -11.99 -15.17 -7.66
N LEU A 136 -11.70 -13.91 -7.35
CA LEU A 136 -12.58 -12.76 -7.63
C LEU A 136 -12.23 -12.12 -8.98
N PRO A 137 -13.13 -11.30 -9.56
CA PRO A 137 -12.85 -10.62 -10.82
C PRO A 137 -11.57 -9.77 -10.75
N THR A 138 -10.72 -9.92 -11.75
CA THR A 138 -9.43 -9.24 -11.82
C THR A 138 -9.31 -8.25 -12.98
N ASP A 139 -10.35 -8.15 -13.80
CA ASP A 139 -10.41 -7.23 -14.94
C ASP A 139 -10.34 -5.76 -14.54
N ARG A 140 -10.93 -5.42 -13.40
CA ARG A 140 -10.88 -4.09 -12.80
C ARG A 140 -10.72 -4.23 -11.30
N PHE A 141 -9.72 -3.55 -10.74
CA PHE A 141 -9.48 -3.56 -9.31
C PHE A 141 -8.94 -2.21 -8.84
N CYS A 142 -9.12 -1.93 -7.57
CA CYS A 142 -8.49 -0.79 -6.90
C CYS A 142 -7.66 -1.27 -5.72
N TYR A 143 -6.52 -0.63 -5.55
CA TYR A 143 -5.62 -0.88 -4.44
C TYR A 143 -5.75 0.28 -3.45
N GLU A 144 -6.10 -0.03 -2.21
CA GLU A 144 -6.41 0.97 -1.18
C GLU A 144 -5.35 1.05 -0.07
N GLY A 145 -4.30 0.25 -0.15
CA GLY A 145 -3.25 0.24 0.86
C GLY A 145 -3.71 -0.36 2.18
N PHE A 146 -3.18 0.15 3.28
CA PHE A 146 -3.65 -0.21 4.62
C PHE A 146 -4.92 0.54 4.98
N LEU A 147 -5.83 -0.13 5.65
CA LEU A 147 -6.98 0.55 6.26
C LEU A 147 -6.51 1.52 7.35
N PRO A 148 -7.21 2.65 7.54
CA PRO A 148 -6.87 3.58 8.62
C PRO A 148 -6.82 2.88 9.99
N ARG A 149 -5.90 3.32 10.84
CA ARG A 149 -5.73 2.75 12.19
C ARG A 149 -6.90 3.05 13.11
N LYS A 150 -7.44 4.26 13.03
CA LYS A 150 -8.55 4.68 13.87
C LYS A 150 -9.86 4.10 13.35
N HIS A 151 -10.66 3.60 14.27
CA HIS A 151 -11.95 2.99 13.98
C HIS A 151 -12.85 3.93 13.17
N SER A 152 -13.01 5.18 13.59
CA SER A 152 -13.86 6.15 12.90
C SER A 152 -13.41 6.42 11.47
N GLU A 153 -12.12 6.61 11.25
CA GLU A 153 -11.55 6.82 9.91
C GLU A 153 -11.68 5.57 9.05
N ARG A 154 -11.46 4.41 9.62
CA ARG A 154 -11.61 3.12 8.93
C ARG A 154 -13.04 2.89 8.46
N VAL A 155 -14.01 3.14 9.34
CA VAL A 155 -15.43 3.03 9.00
C VAL A 155 -15.81 4.00 7.88
N GLN A 156 -15.35 5.25 7.94
CA GLN A 156 -15.62 6.24 6.89
C GLN A 156 -15.01 5.83 5.55
N HIS A 157 -13.78 5.33 5.57
CA HIS A 157 -13.10 4.84 4.38
C HIS A 157 -13.88 3.68 3.72
N LEU A 158 -14.34 2.74 4.54
CA LEU A 158 -15.14 1.59 4.08
C LEU A 158 -16.51 2.02 3.56
N ARG A 159 -17.16 3.01 4.20
CA ARG A 159 -18.43 3.57 3.68
C ARG A 159 -18.27 4.16 2.30
N ALA A 160 -17.17 4.87 2.04
CA ALA A 160 -16.87 5.42 0.72
C ALA A 160 -16.70 4.31 -0.35
N LEU A 161 -16.30 3.12 0.06
CA LEU A 161 -16.11 1.97 -0.82
C LEU A 161 -17.35 1.07 -0.96
N LYS A 162 -18.43 1.38 -0.26
CA LYS A 162 -19.63 0.54 -0.26
C LYS A 162 -20.25 0.39 -1.65
N SER A 163 -20.14 1.42 -2.49
CA SER A 163 -20.62 1.41 -3.87
C SER A 163 -19.55 1.06 -4.91
N GLU A 164 -18.32 0.75 -4.47
CA GLU A 164 -17.23 0.45 -5.38
C GLU A 164 -17.48 -0.88 -6.09
N ARG A 165 -17.55 -0.85 -7.41
CA ARG A 165 -17.83 -2.02 -8.25
C ARG A 165 -16.59 -2.84 -8.57
N ARG A 166 -15.40 -2.23 -8.54
CA ARG A 166 -14.14 -2.94 -8.79
C ARG A 166 -13.78 -3.83 -7.60
N THR A 167 -13.03 -4.87 -7.85
CA THR A 167 -12.42 -5.66 -6.78
C THR A 167 -11.48 -4.77 -5.96
N ILE A 168 -11.51 -4.89 -4.64
CA ILE A 168 -10.78 -4.00 -3.74
C ILE A 168 -9.67 -4.79 -3.05
N VAL A 169 -8.47 -4.23 -2.99
CA VAL A 169 -7.32 -4.86 -2.34
C VAL A 169 -6.80 -3.98 -1.22
N PHE A 170 -6.64 -4.57 -0.03
CA PHE A 170 -6.04 -3.94 1.13
C PHE A 170 -4.86 -4.76 1.65
N TYR A 171 -3.87 -4.08 2.22
CA TYR A 171 -2.93 -4.70 3.15
C TYR A 171 -3.49 -4.69 4.56
N GLU A 172 -3.15 -5.70 5.35
CA GLU A 172 -3.52 -5.74 6.76
C GLU A 172 -2.44 -6.44 7.59
N THR A 173 -2.47 -6.21 8.90
CA THR A 173 -1.53 -6.81 9.84
C THR A 173 -2.24 -7.66 10.88
N LEU A 174 -1.50 -8.58 11.49
CA LEU A 174 -2.02 -9.44 12.55
C LEU A 174 -2.57 -8.66 13.75
N HIS A 175 -2.05 -7.45 13.99
CA HIS A 175 -2.47 -6.60 15.12
C HIS A 175 -3.82 -5.93 14.92
N ARG A 176 -4.28 -5.79 13.67
CA ARG A 176 -5.52 -5.07 13.33
C ARG A 176 -6.54 -5.89 12.58
N ILE A 177 -6.20 -7.11 12.18
CA ILE A 177 -7.11 -7.93 11.35
C ILE A 177 -8.46 -8.16 12.02
N ASP A 178 -8.47 -8.37 13.33
CA ASP A 178 -9.73 -8.61 14.06
C ASP A 178 -10.65 -7.40 14.01
N GLU A 179 -10.14 -6.21 14.31
CA GLU A 179 -10.89 -4.95 14.24
C GLU A 179 -11.32 -4.63 12.81
N SER A 180 -10.42 -4.81 11.85
CA SER A 180 -10.70 -4.54 10.44
C SER A 180 -11.78 -5.47 9.90
N MET A 181 -11.77 -6.74 10.25
CA MET A 181 -12.81 -7.68 9.83
C MET A 181 -14.17 -7.36 10.45
N ALA A 182 -14.19 -6.92 11.72
CA ALA A 182 -15.43 -6.48 12.35
C ALA A 182 -16.04 -5.27 11.62
N ASP A 183 -15.22 -4.31 11.23
CA ASP A 183 -15.67 -3.14 10.49
C ASP A 183 -16.09 -3.45 9.05
N LEU A 184 -15.37 -4.35 8.38
CA LEU A 184 -15.76 -4.85 7.05
C LEU A 184 -17.15 -5.50 7.09
N LEU A 185 -17.38 -6.34 8.08
CA LEU A 185 -18.69 -7.00 8.28
C LEU A 185 -19.79 -5.98 8.51
N ASP A 186 -19.55 -5.00 9.38
CA ASP A 186 -20.53 -3.98 9.73
C ASP A 186 -20.89 -3.10 8.54
N VAL A 187 -19.89 -2.65 7.78
CA VAL A 187 -20.07 -1.65 6.70
C VAL A 187 -20.44 -2.29 5.36
N LEU A 188 -19.73 -3.35 4.96
CA LEU A 188 -19.93 -3.98 3.65
C LEU A 188 -20.94 -5.13 3.67
N GLY A 189 -21.31 -5.58 4.87
CA GLY A 189 -22.29 -6.65 5.06
C GLY A 189 -21.69 -8.05 5.04
N PRO A 190 -22.50 -9.04 5.47
CA PRO A 190 -22.01 -10.41 5.69
C PRO A 190 -21.79 -11.21 4.41
N ASN A 191 -22.45 -10.86 3.31
CA ASN A 191 -22.56 -11.71 2.13
C ASN A 191 -21.56 -11.41 1.02
N ARG A 192 -20.85 -10.28 1.09
CA ARG A 192 -19.85 -9.93 0.08
C ARG A 192 -18.70 -10.91 0.15
N LYS A 193 -18.27 -11.42 -1.00
CA LYS A 193 -17.18 -12.38 -1.06
C LYS A 193 -15.83 -11.73 -0.87
N MET A 194 -14.90 -12.46 -0.28
CA MET A 194 -13.53 -12.01 -0.11
C MET A 194 -12.56 -13.18 -0.02
N ALA A 195 -11.27 -12.84 -0.11
CA ALA A 195 -10.18 -13.74 0.22
C ALA A 195 -9.23 -13.05 1.19
N LEU A 196 -8.79 -13.79 2.21
CA LEU A 196 -7.70 -13.38 3.09
C LEU A 196 -6.48 -14.22 2.73
N CYS A 197 -5.46 -13.55 2.20
CA CYS A 197 -4.22 -14.18 1.76
C CYS A 197 -3.12 -13.87 2.77
N ARG A 198 -2.55 -14.89 3.37
CA ARG A 198 -1.48 -14.70 4.34
C ARG A 198 -0.22 -15.46 3.93
N GLU A 199 0.92 -14.91 4.29
CA GLU A 199 2.22 -15.53 4.06
C GLU A 199 2.42 -16.00 2.62
N LEU A 200 2.02 -15.16 1.67
CA LEU A 200 2.13 -15.44 0.24
C LEU A 200 3.55 -15.84 -0.14
N THR A 201 3.67 -16.87 -0.93
CA THR A 201 4.92 -17.49 -1.43
C THR A 201 5.75 -18.23 -0.39
N LYS A 202 5.41 -18.14 0.89
CA LYS A 202 6.12 -18.78 2.01
C LYS A 202 5.53 -20.17 2.31
N ASP A 203 6.23 -20.93 3.15
CA ASP A 203 5.83 -22.30 3.50
C ASP A 203 4.43 -22.38 4.17
N TYR A 204 4.04 -21.33 4.87
CA TYR A 204 2.76 -21.25 5.57
C TYR A 204 1.73 -20.43 4.80
N GLU A 205 1.88 -20.33 3.48
CA GLU A 205 0.90 -19.67 2.63
C GLU A 205 -0.49 -20.25 2.85
N GLN A 206 -1.46 -19.37 3.07
CA GLN A 206 -2.85 -19.76 3.24
C GLN A 206 -3.75 -18.74 2.56
N ILE A 207 -4.73 -19.26 1.82
CA ILE A 207 -5.77 -18.44 1.20
C ILE A 207 -7.11 -18.88 1.78
N ARG A 208 -7.74 -18.00 2.54
CA ARG A 208 -9.08 -18.21 3.09
C ARG A 208 -10.08 -17.52 2.16
N ARG A 209 -10.97 -18.26 1.56
CA ARG A 209 -12.00 -17.75 0.63
C ARG A 209 -13.37 -17.97 1.22
N GLY A 210 -14.26 -17.00 1.06
CA GLY A 210 -15.64 -17.08 1.54
C GLY A 210 -16.31 -15.73 1.56
N THR A 211 -17.41 -15.64 2.27
CA THR A 211 -18.06 -14.36 2.55
C THR A 211 -17.33 -13.62 3.67
N ILE A 212 -17.58 -12.33 3.79
CA ILE A 212 -17.01 -11.53 4.88
C ILE A 212 -17.37 -12.15 6.24
N ALA A 213 -18.62 -12.61 6.42
CA ALA A 213 -19.05 -13.26 7.67
C ALA A 213 -18.25 -14.53 7.96
N GLU A 214 -18.04 -15.37 6.95
CA GLU A 214 -17.26 -16.60 7.09
C GLU A 214 -15.80 -16.33 7.42
N ILE A 215 -15.19 -15.38 6.73
CA ILE A 215 -13.78 -15.01 6.97
C ILE A 215 -13.64 -14.37 8.35
N ARG A 216 -14.57 -13.49 8.74
CA ARG A 216 -14.59 -12.89 10.08
C ARG A 216 -14.62 -13.98 11.16
N GLN A 217 -15.50 -14.97 11.00
CA GLN A 217 -15.57 -16.07 11.94
C GLN A 217 -14.27 -16.88 11.97
N SER A 218 -13.66 -17.14 10.81
CA SER A 218 -12.38 -17.86 10.74
C SER A 218 -11.25 -17.13 11.45
N VAL A 219 -11.26 -15.80 11.44
CA VAL A 219 -10.27 -14.96 12.14
C VAL A 219 -10.47 -15.06 13.67
N VAL A 220 -11.70 -15.14 14.13
CA VAL A 220 -12.00 -15.35 15.56
C VAL A 220 -11.55 -16.75 16.02
N ASP A 221 -11.87 -17.77 15.24
CA ASP A 221 -11.61 -19.17 15.59
C ASP A 221 -10.12 -19.54 15.49
N ASP A 222 -9.46 -18.99 14.48
CA ASP A 222 -8.04 -19.26 14.20
C ASP A 222 -7.37 -17.94 13.73
N PRO A 223 -6.90 -17.09 14.64
CA PRO A 223 -6.30 -15.83 14.31
C PRO A 223 -5.10 -16.00 13.35
N PRO A 224 -5.14 -15.38 12.16
CA PRO A 224 -4.04 -15.50 11.20
C PRO A 224 -2.81 -14.75 11.68
N ARG A 225 -1.63 -15.27 11.32
CA ARG A 225 -0.33 -14.68 11.62
C ARG A 225 0.35 -14.22 10.34
N GLY A 226 1.27 -13.31 10.48
CA GLY A 226 2.12 -12.82 9.40
C GLY A 226 1.50 -11.69 8.62
N GLU A 227 2.07 -11.43 7.45
CA GLU A 227 1.61 -10.41 6.53
C GLU A 227 0.38 -10.89 5.75
N MET A 228 -0.58 -10.00 5.58
CA MET A 228 -1.85 -10.32 4.94
C MET A 228 -2.21 -9.35 3.84
N VAL A 229 -2.86 -9.88 2.80
CA VAL A 229 -3.55 -9.11 1.78
C VAL A 229 -5.01 -9.54 1.78
N LEU A 230 -5.91 -8.57 1.85
CA LEU A 230 -7.35 -8.80 1.76
C LEU A 230 -7.81 -8.42 0.36
N VAL A 231 -8.54 -9.31 -0.30
CA VAL A 231 -9.16 -9.06 -1.61
C VAL A 231 -10.66 -9.17 -1.42
N ILE A 232 -11.39 -8.11 -1.75
CA ILE A 232 -12.83 -8.01 -1.47
C ILE A 232 -13.55 -7.77 -2.79
N ALA A 233 -14.61 -8.52 -3.02
CA ALA A 233 -15.46 -8.34 -4.20
C ALA A 233 -16.05 -6.92 -4.21
N GLY A 234 -16.14 -6.35 -5.40
CA GLY A 234 -16.84 -5.09 -5.60
C GLY A 234 -18.35 -5.23 -5.33
N ALA A 235 -19.00 -4.11 -5.19
CA ALA A 235 -20.46 -4.05 -5.07
C ALA A 235 -21.14 -4.59 -6.33
N SER A 236 -22.24 -5.31 -6.15
CA SER A 236 -23.15 -5.63 -7.26
C SER A 236 -23.82 -4.34 -7.76
N GLU A 237 -24.46 -4.39 -8.93
CA GLU A 237 -25.23 -3.25 -9.43
C GLU A 237 -26.30 -2.83 -8.44
N GLU A 238 -27.02 -3.78 -7.85
CA GLU A 238 -28.04 -3.52 -6.84
C GLU A 238 -27.45 -2.86 -5.59
N GLU A 239 -26.33 -3.36 -5.10
CA GLU A 239 -25.64 -2.79 -3.94
C GLU A 239 -25.11 -1.38 -4.25
N ALA A 240 -24.56 -1.15 -5.43
CA ALA A 240 -24.06 0.15 -5.85
C ALA A 240 -25.18 1.18 -5.99
N ASP A 241 -26.34 0.77 -6.54
CA ASP A 241 -27.50 1.64 -6.72
C ASP A 241 -28.20 1.94 -5.39
N ALA A 242 -28.19 0.97 -4.46
CA ALA A 242 -28.79 1.14 -3.13
C ALA A 242 -27.91 1.93 -2.18
N ALA A 243 -26.58 2.01 -2.44
CA ALA A 243 -25.68 2.78 -1.61
C ALA A 243 -25.97 4.27 -1.82
N ALA A 244 -26.44 4.95 -0.75
CA ALA A 244 -26.51 6.40 -0.76
C ALA A 244 -25.10 6.96 -1.06
N PRO A 245 -24.99 8.09 -1.79
CA PRO A 245 -23.72 8.78 -1.93
C PRO A 245 -23.10 8.91 -0.53
N ALA A 246 -21.81 8.57 -0.42
CA ALA A 246 -21.10 8.59 0.86
C ALA A 246 -20.87 10.05 1.30
N THR A 247 -21.96 10.75 1.63
CA THR A 247 -21.90 12.08 2.22
C THR A 247 -21.74 11.89 3.71
N LEU A 248 -20.61 12.33 4.25
CA LEU A 248 -20.41 12.33 5.68
C LEU A 248 -21.38 13.32 6.33
N SER A 249 -22.01 12.91 7.42
CA SER A 249 -22.81 13.81 8.23
C SER A 249 -21.92 14.85 8.92
N ILE A 250 -22.54 15.92 9.41
CA ILE A 250 -21.82 16.93 10.22
C ILE A 250 -21.19 16.26 11.44
N GLU A 251 -21.87 15.32 12.06
CA GLU A 251 -21.38 14.54 13.21
C GLU A 251 -20.17 13.70 12.85
N ASP A 252 -20.18 13.04 11.70
CA ASP A 252 -19.05 12.27 11.18
C ASP A 252 -17.81 13.16 10.97
N LEU A 253 -18.01 14.32 10.37
CA LEU A 253 -16.93 15.31 10.17
C LEU A 253 -16.38 15.83 11.49
N ALA A 254 -17.24 15.99 12.49
CA ALA A 254 -16.83 16.41 13.83
C ALA A 254 -15.94 15.35 14.50
N VAL A 255 -16.31 14.08 14.43
CA VAL A 255 -15.51 12.96 14.95
C VAL A 255 -14.14 12.90 14.29
N LEU A 256 -14.09 12.95 12.95
CA LEU A 256 -12.84 12.96 12.19
C LEU A 256 -11.95 14.16 12.58
N SER A 257 -12.55 15.32 12.80
CA SER A 257 -11.83 16.54 13.16
C SER A 257 -11.19 16.44 14.55
N VAL A 258 -11.90 15.88 15.52
CA VAL A 258 -11.38 15.65 16.87
C VAL A 258 -10.22 14.66 16.84
N ASP A 259 -10.38 13.57 16.11
CA ASP A 259 -9.34 12.55 15.95
C ASP A 259 -8.07 13.15 15.34
N ARG A 260 -8.23 13.91 14.26
CA ARG A 260 -7.09 14.56 13.61
C ARG A 260 -6.39 15.58 14.49
N ALA A 261 -7.16 16.39 15.22
CA ALA A 261 -6.59 17.37 16.13
C ALA A 261 -5.72 16.72 17.20
N GLN A 262 -6.13 15.57 17.71
CA GLN A 262 -5.38 14.80 18.70
C GLN A 262 -4.13 14.14 18.11
N GLU A 263 -4.25 13.49 16.94
CA GLU A 263 -3.15 12.77 16.30
C GLU A 263 -2.03 13.69 15.83
N ASP A 264 -2.41 14.78 15.18
CA ASP A 264 -1.46 15.68 14.53
C ASP A 264 -1.12 16.89 15.38
N ASN A 265 -1.62 16.92 16.61
CA ASN A 265 -1.44 18.04 17.54
C ASN A 265 -1.83 19.38 16.91
N LEU A 266 -2.99 19.42 16.26
CA LEU A 266 -3.52 20.62 15.62
C LEU A 266 -4.57 21.31 16.48
N ARG A 267 -4.76 22.61 16.23
CA ARG A 267 -5.94 23.29 16.73
C ARG A 267 -7.19 22.69 16.08
N ILE A 268 -8.28 22.62 16.84
CA ILE A 268 -9.52 22.03 16.32
C ILE A 268 -10.03 22.73 15.04
N LYS A 269 -9.87 24.03 14.95
CA LYS A 269 -10.26 24.79 13.75
C LYS A 269 -9.46 24.39 12.51
N ASP A 270 -8.16 24.17 12.69
CA ASP A 270 -7.29 23.73 11.59
C ASP A 270 -7.64 22.30 11.16
N ALA A 271 -7.89 21.42 12.11
CA ALA A 271 -8.35 20.05 11.82
C ALA A 271 -9.68 20.05 11.07
N ILE A 272 -10.64 20.84 11.48
CA ILE A 272 -11.93 20.99 10.79
C ILE A 272 -11.73 21.45 9.35
N SER A 273 -10.88 22.45 9.12
CA SER A 273 -10.61 22.97 7.78
C SER A 273 -10.04 21.88 6.87
N GLN A 274 -9.11 21.07 7.38
CA GLN A 274 -8.53 19.97 6.62
C GLN A 274 -9.56 18.88 6.30
N VAL A 275 -10.30 18.44 7.32
CA VAL A 275 -11.31 17.37 7.17
C VAL A 275 -12.42 17.79 6.21
N VAL A 276 -12.92 19.00 6.31
CA VAL A 276 -13.95 19.53 5.42
C VAL A 276 -13.45 19.59 3.97
N ALA A 277 -12.21 20.02 3.75
CA ALA A 277 -11.62 20.08 2.42
C ALA A 277 -11.41 18.70 1.79
N GLU A 278 -11.06 17.69 2.60
CA GLU A 278 -10.82 16.31 2.15
C GLU A 278 -12.12 15.54 1.87
N HIS A 279 -13.25 15.98 2.42
CA HIS A 279 -14.54 15.30 2.31
C HIS A 279 -15.62 16.24 1.76
N PRO A 280 -15.54 16.66 0.48
CA PRO A 280 -16.54 17.52 -0.11
C PRO A 280 -17.92 16.84 -0.14
N LEU A 281 -18.97 17.66 -0.12
CA LEU A 281 -20.34 17.20 -0.28
C LEU A 281 -20.58 16.64 -1.69
N SER A 282 -21.68 15.92 -1.87
CA SER A 282 -22.03 15.28 -3.16
C SER A 282 -22.13 16.25 -4.34
N ASP A 283 -22.44 17.52 -4.08
CA ASP A 283 -22.49 18.58 -5.09
C ASP A 283 -21.12 19.28 -5.33
N GLY A 284 -20.06 18.81 -4.67
CA GLY A 284 -18.71 19.39 -4.76
C GLY A 284 -18.48 20.58 -3.83
N SER A 285 -19.50 21.08 -3.14
CA SER A 285 -19.35 22.14 -2.14
C SER A 285 -18.74 21.59 -0.84
N LEU A 286 -18.21 22.48 -0.01
CA LEU A 286 -17.68 22.12 1.29
C LEU A 286 -18.73 22.27 2.40
N ALA A 287 -18.68 21.37 3.39
CA ALA A 287 -19.52 21.48 4.57
C ALA A 287 -19.24 22.78 5.34
N ASN A 288 -20.24 23.27 6.04
CA ASN A 288 -20.13 24.49 6.83
C ASN A 288 -19.27 24.24 8.08
N ARG A 289 -18.11 24.90 8.16
CA ARG A 289 -17.14 24.74 9.25
C ARG A 289 -17.73 25.08 10.62
N LYS A 290 -18.61 26.06 10.69
CA LYS A 290 -19.25 26.47 11.95
C LYS A 290 -20.17 25.39 12.49
N GLN A 291 -20.92 24.71 11.60
CA GLN A 291 -21.77 23.58 11.98
C GLN A 291 -20.93 22.42 12.50
N VAL A 292 -19.81 22.12 11.84
CA VAL A 292 -18.87 21.06 12.30
C VAL A 292 -18.29 21.44 13.67
N TYR A 293 -17.90 22.68 13.86
CA TYR A 293 -17.38 23.18 15.14
C TYR A 293 -18.42 23.03 16.27
N ASN A 294 -19.67 23.41 16.00
CA ASN A 294 -20.74 23.26 16.97
C ASN A 294 -20.99 21.79 17.33
N ALA A 295 -20.90 20.89 16.36
CA ALA A 295 -21.00 19.45 16.61
C ALA A 295 -19.84 18.94 17.47
N VAL A 296 -18.63 19.45 17.26
CA VAL A 296 -17.46 19.14 18.11
C VAL A 296 -17.70 19.57 19.56
N LEU A 297 -18.24 20.77 19.75
CA LEU A 297 -18.56 21.28 21.10
C LEU A 297 -19.62 20.41 21.78
N ALA A 298 -20.62 19.92 21.05
CA ALA A 298 -21.66 19.05 21.58
C ALA A 298 -21.14 17.68 22.00
N MET A 299 -19.99 17.23 21.50
CA MET A 299 -19.37 15.96 21.90
C MET A 299 -18.71 16.02 23.27
N LYS A 300 -18.53 17.20 23.85
CA LYS A 300 -17.85 17.40 25.14
C LYS A 300 -18.80 17.28 26.33
N ASP A 301 -20.09 17.17 26.12
CA ASP A 301 -21.14 16.95 27.09
C ASP A 301 -21.50 15.45 27.14
#